data_78ba51e011e32a231c8a98c68645d8a6
#
_entry.id   78ba51e011e32a231c8a98c68645d8a6
#
_cell.length_a   1.000
_cell.length_b   1.000
_cell.length_c   1.000
_cell.angle_alpha   90.00
_cell.angle_beta   90.00
_cell.angle_gamma   90.00
#
_symmetry.space_group_name_H-M   'P 1'
#
loop_
_entity.id
_entity.type
_entity.pdbx_description
1 polymer ?
#
loop_
_entity_poly.entity_id
_entity_poly.type
_entity_poly.pdbx_seq_one_letter_code
_entity_poly.pdbx_strand_id
1 'polypeptide(L)'
;MLTSSIFLPSDCTAQALADFEKLVIEGGAVNPQGLAQRIRKASRLLFVWASDDQLVGVGALKHPRAGYRNKVFADARATVPADEYLVELGWVVVTKSHQGRRLSTRIVGELLPFAKNENIFATTRADERVMSFATDYGFKLNGKAYPSGHGYDLVLYLRNAARFPDAM
;
A
#
# COMPACT_ATOMS: atom_id res chain seq x y z
N MET A 1 -2.72 -22.00 -9.69
CA MET A 1 -3.81 -21.14 -9.25
C MET A 1 -3.30 -20.23 -8.13
N LEU A 2 -3.59 -18.95 -8.21
CA LEU A 2 -3.19 -17.99 -7.18
C LEU A 2 -4.33 -17.81 -6.19
N THR A 3 -4.01 -17.90 -4.90
CA THR A 3 -4.95 -17.65 -3.81
C THR A 3 -4.50 -16.44 -3.01
N SER A 4 -5.44 -15.66 -2.51
CA SER A 4 -5.14 -14.53 -1.65
C SER A 4 -5.88 -14.66 -0.32
N SER A 5 -5.26 -14.08 0.71
CA SER A 5 -5.83 -14.05 2.07
C SER A 5 -5.49 -12.71 2.73
N ILE A 6 -6.42 -12.17 3.49
CA ILE A 6 -6.24 -10.93 4.23
C ILE A 6 -6.39 -11.24 5.71
N PHE A 7 -5.41 -10.79 6.50
CA PHE A 7 -5.36 -11.04 7.93
C PHE A 7 -5.12 -9.77 8.73
N LEU A 8 -5.59 -9.79 9.97
CA LEU A 8 -5.02 -8.94 11.00
C LEU A 8 -3.60 -9.43 11.29
N PRO A 9 -2.62 -8.54 11.54
CA PRO A 9 -1.27 -9.01 11.90
C PRO A 9 -1.24 -9.97 13.09
N SER A 10 -2.11 -9.75 14.08
CA SER A 10 -2.22 -10.61 15.26
C SER A 10 -2.69 -12.03 14.94
N ASP A 11 -3.32 -12.26 13.81
CA ASP A 11 -3.79 -13.57 13.36
C ASP A 11 -2.75 -14.29 12.49
N CYS A 12 -1.63 -13.64 12.19
CA CYS A 12 -0.55 -14.23 11.40
C CYS A 12 0.40 -15.03 12.26
N THR A 13 0.94 -16.12 11.69
CA THR A 13 2.07 -16.83 12.30
C THR A 13 3.34 -15.99 12.21
N ALA A 14 4.32 -16.28 13.07
CA ALA A 14 5.63 -15.62 13.01
C ALA A 14 6.30 -15.84 11.64
N GLN A 15 6.14 -17.02 11.05
CA GLN A 15 6.69 -17.32 9.72
C GLN A 15 6.01 -16.49 8.63
N ALA A 16 4.68 -16.36 8.67
CA ALA A 16 3.96 -15.53 7.70
C ALA A 16 4.40 -14.07 7.75
N LEU A 17 4.57 -13.52 8.96
CA LEU A 17 5.07 -12.14 9.13
C LEU A 17 6.50 -11.99 8.60
N ALA A 18 7.37 -12.98 8.83
CA ALA A 18 8.74 -12.96 8.32
C ALA A 18 8.78 -13.05 6.78
N ASP A 19 7.94 -13.88 6.18
CA ASP A 19 7.84 -13.99 4.72
C ASP A 19 7.31 -12.69 4.09
N PHE A 20 6.33 -12.06 4.73
CA PHE A 20 5.83 -10.75 4.32
C PHE A 20 6.95 -9.71 4.33
N GLU A 21 7.68 -9.60 5.44
CA GLU A 21 8.79 -8.67 5.59
C GLU A 21 9.86 -8.87 4.53
N LYS A 22 10.23 -10.13 4.29
CA LYS A 22 11.24 -10.48 3.28
C LYS A 22 10.82 -9.99 1.90
N LEU A 23 9.57 -10.19 1.50
CA LEU A 23 9.09 -9.76 0.19
C LEU A 23 9.03 -8.24 0.09
N VAL A 24 8.64 -7.54 1.14
CA VAL A 24 8.65 -6.07 1.19
C VAL A 24 10.07 -5.53 1.02
N ILE A 25 11.05 -6.13 1.69
CA ILE A 25 12.48 -5.74 1.55
C ILE A 25 12.96 -5.98 0.12
N GLU A 26 12.61 -7.11 -0.47
CA GLU A 26 12.97 -7.43 -1.87
C GLU A 26 12.39 -6.41 -2.85
N GLY A 27 11.27 -5.79 -2.53
CA GLY A 27 10.69 -4.70 -3.31
C GLY A 27 11.54 -3.43 -3.38
N GLY A 28 12.45 -3.25 -2.45
CA GLY A 28 13.51 -2.24 -2.50
C GLY A 28 13.12 -0.81 -2.17
N ALA A 29 11.86 -0.53 -1.90
CA ALA A 29 11.36 0.83 -1.68
C ALA A 29 11.07 1.15 -0.21
N VAL A 30 11.66 0.40 0.72
CA VAL A 30 11.37 0.54 2.14
C VAL A 30 12.65 0.51 2.97
N ASN A 31 12.66 1.28 4.07
CA ASN A 31 13.72 1.19 5.06
C ASN A 31 13.47 -0.09 5.89
N PRO A 32 14.41 -1.07 5.89
CA PRO A 32 14.24 -2.32 6.63
C PRO A 32 14.29 -2.14 8.15
N GLN A 33 14.88 -1.05 8.64
CA GLN A 33 14.99 -0.81 10.08
C GLN A 33 13.60 -0.57 10.68
N GLY A 34 13.23 -1.37 11.67
CA GLY A 34 11.94 -1.29 12.34
C GLY A 34 10.76 -1.78 11.51
N LEU A 35 11.00 -2.39 10.34
CA LEU A 35 9.95 -2.84 9.44
C LEU A 35 9.07 -3.92 10.07
N ALA A 36 9.66 -4.89 10.76
CA ALA A 36 8.91 -5.96 11.43
C ALA A 36 7.86 -5.40 12.41
N GLN A 37 8.25 -4.38 13.17
CA GLN A 37 7.34 -3.71 14.11
C GLN A 37 6.22 -2.96 13.40
N ARG A 38 6.56 -2.27 12.29
CA ARG A 38 5.54 -1.55 11.50
C ARG A 38 4.53 -2.53 10.88
N ILE A 39 4.99 -3.67 10.41
CA ILE A 39 4.10 -4.71 9.86
C ILE A 39 3.11 -5.19 10.91
N ARG A 40 3.57 -5.43 12.13
CA ARG A 40 2.69 -5.86 13.24
C ARG A 40 1.66 -4.81 13.63
N LYS A 41 1.88 -3.55 13.31
CA LYS A 41 0.97 -2.43 13.59
C LYS A 41 0.03 -2.10 12.42
N ALA A 42 0.16 -2.79 11.30
CA ALA A 42 -0.71 -2.57 10.17
C ALA A 42 -2.17 -2.92 10.49
N SER A 43 -3.10 -2.31 9.79
CA SER A 43 -4.53 -2.60 9.92
C SER A 43 -4.89 -3.94 9.28
N ARG A 44 -4.37 -4.18 8.08
CA ARG A 44 -4.60 -5.42 7.32
C ARG A 44 -3.36 -5.77 6.53
N LEU A 45 -3.05 -7.07 6.46
CA LEU A 45 -2.01 -7.62 5.61
C LEU A 45 -2.63 -8.55 4.58
N LEU A 46 -2.26 -8.39 3.33
CA LEU A 46 -2.71 -9.25 2.25
C LEU A 46 -1.53 -10.08 1.74
N PHE A 47 -1.78 -11.36 1.54
CA PHE A 47 -0.84 -12.35 1.01
C PHE A 47 -1.41 -12.97 -0.25
N VAL A 48 -0.60 -13.10 -1.29
CA VAL A 48 -0.93 -13.86 -2.49
C VAL A 48 0.01 -15.05 -2.60
N TRP A 49 -0.56 -16.24 -2.65
CA TRP A 49 0.18 -17.50 -2.70
C TRP A 49 0.02 -18.19 -4.04
N ALA A 50 1.10 -18.75 -4.53
CA ALA A 50 1.05 -19.67 -5.67
C ALA A 50 0.63 -21.07 -5.22
N SER A 51 0.32 -21.96 -6.18
CA SER A 51 -0.17 -23.31 -5.88
C SER A 51 0.81 -24.22 -5.16
N ASP A 52 2.08 -23.81 -5.10
CA ASP A 52 3.18 -24.50 -4.41
C ASP A 52 3.47 -23.91 -3.02
N ASP A 53 2.53 -23.16 -2.45
CA ASP A 53 2.64 -22.43 -1.20
C ASP A 53 3.74 -21.36 -1.19
N GLN A 54 4.17 -20.91 -2.37
CA GLN A 54 5.11 -19.81 -2.50
C GLN A 54 4.39 -18.47 -2.39
N LEU A 55 4.90 -17.59 -1.52
CA LEU A 55 4.41 -16.21 -1.44
C LEU A 55 4.90 -15.39 -2.64
N VAL A 56 3.97 -14.87 -3.43
CA VAL A 56 4.30 -14.16 -4.68
C VAL A 56 3.83 -12.70 -4.71
N GLY A 57 3.02 -12.30 -3.75
CA GLY A 57 2.56 -10.92 -3.64
C GLY A 57 2.11 -10.58 -2.26
N VAL A 58 2.25 -9.30 -1.89
CA VAL A 58 1.81 -8.74 -0.62
C VAL A 58 1.26 -7.35 -0.81
N GLY A 59 0.51 -6.89 0.19
CA GLY A 59 0.04 -5.52 0.30
C GLY A 59 -0.50 -5.26 1.69
N ALA A 60 -0.70 -3.99 2.04
CA ALA A 60 -1.18 -3.65 3.37
C ALA A 60 -2.00 -2.37 3.40
N LEU A 61 -2.90 -2.30 4.37
CA LEU A 61 -3.49 -1.06 4.86
C LEU A 61 -2.81 -0.72 6.18
N LYS A 62 -2.35 0.51 6.31
CA LYS A 62 -1.54 0.97 7.44
C LYS A 62 -2.17 2.22 8.08
N HIS A 63 -1.90 2.40 9.36
CA HIS A 63 -2.14 3.67 10.07
C HIS A 63 -0.78 4.24 10.47
N PRO A 64 -0.10 4.97 9.56
CA PRO A 64 1.23 5.47 9.85
C PRO A 64 1.23 6.55 10.92
N ARG A 65 2.40 6.78 11.51
CA ARG A 65 2.58 7.87 12.47
C ARG A 65 2.33 9.22 11.78
N ALA A 66 1.76 10.16 12.55
CA ALA A 66 1.46 11.50 12.06
C ALA A 66 2.70 12.21 11.50
N GLY A 67 3.87 12.04 12.13
CA GLY A 67 5.11 12.64 11.64
C GLY A 67 5.49 12.18 10.23
N TYR A 68 5.41 10.89 9.97
CA TYR A 68 5.65 10.34 8.64
C TYR A 68 4.62 10.86 7.63
N ARG A 69 3.35 10.77 7.97
CA ARG A 69 2.26 11.22 7.09
C ARG A 69 2.41 12.71 6.75
N ASN A 70 2.64 13.54 7.77
CA ASN A 70 2.81 14.98 7.58
C ASN A 70 3.99 15.30 6.68
N LYS A 71 5.10 14.55 6.83
CA LYS A 71 6.27 14.71 5.98
C LYS A 71 5.96 14.37 4.53
N VAL A 72 5.27 13.29 4.26
CA VAL A 72 4.87 12.89 2.90
C VAL A 72 4.04 14.01 2.25
N PHE A 73 3.02 14.50 2.94
CA PHE A 73 2.15 15.54 2.40
C PHE A 73 2.89 16.86 2.18
N ALA A 74 3.81 17.22 3.08
CA ALA A 74 4.63 18.42 2.93
C ALA A 74 5.60 18.29 1.74
N ASP A 75 6.30 17.16 1.63
CA ASP A 75 7.25 16.91 0.55
C ASP A 75 6.57 16.92 -0.83
N ALA A 76 5.37 16.34 -0.91
CA ALA A 76 4.56 16.34 -2.13
C ALA A 76 3.87 17.69 -2.42
N ARG A 77 3.93 18.63 -1.49
CA ARG A 77 3.17 19.90 -1.58
C ARG A 77 1.68 19.62 -1.81
N ALA A 78 1.13 18.74 -1.00
CA ALA A 78 -0.27 18.35 -1.09
C ALA A 78 -1.19 19.57 -0.93
N THR A 79 -2.30 19.55 -1.64
CA THR A 79 -3.29 20.63 -1.63
C THR A 79 -4.38 20.45 -0.56
N VAL A 80 -4.27 19.40 0.24
CA VAL A 80 -5.23 19.04 1.29
C VAL A 80 -4.49 18.72 2.59
N PRO A 81 -5.15 18.85 3.75
CA PRO A 81 -4.53 18.55 5.04
C PRO A 81 -4.22 17.04 5.19
N ALA A 82 -3.04 16.74 5.72
CA ALA A 82 -2.61 15.35 5.95
C ALA A 82 -3.50 14.61 6.96
N ASP A 83 -4.06 15.31 7.95
CA ASP A 83 -4.88 14.72 9.00
C ASP A 83 -6.26 14.23 8.51
N GLU A 84 -6.63 14.55 7.29
CA GLU A 84 -7.82 14.00 6.64
C GLU A 84 -7.59 12.60 6.04
N TYR A 85 -6.33 12.13 5.97
CA TYR A 85 -5.95 10.87 5.33
C TYR A 85 -5.18 10.01 6.32
N LEU A 86 -5.90 9.28 7.16
CA LEU A 86 -5.30 8.51 8.25
C LEU A 86 -4.81 7.12 7.83
N VAL A 87 -5.27 6.63 6.68
CA VAL A 87 -4.94 5.29 6.18
C VAL A 87 -4.00 5.39 5.01
N GLU A 88 -2.96 4.57 5.01
CA GLU A 88 -2.04 4.40 3.88
C GLU A 88 -2.21 3.00 3.26
N LEU A 89 -2.37 2.95 1.94
CA LEU A 89 -2.21 1.74 1.16
C LEU A 89 -0.75 1.64 0.77
N GLY A 90 -0.09 0.56 1.16
CA GLY A 90 1.33 0.42 0.88
C GLY A 90 1.84 -1.00 0.91
N TRP A 91 3.16 -1.14 0.80
CA TRP A 91 3.86 -2.41 0.73
C TRP A 91 3.30 -3.35 -0.34
N VAL A 92 2.80 -2.79 -1.45
CA VAL A 92 2.32 -3.59 -2.58
C VAL A 92 3.54 -4.04 -3.38
N VAL A 93 3.88 -5.31 -3.25
CA VAL A 93 5.04 -5.92 -3.92
C VAL A 93 4.60 -7.24 -4.56
N VAL A 94 5.04 -7.45 -5.80
CA VAL A 94 4.83 -8.69 -6.54
C VAL A 94 6.19 -9.21 -6.97
N THR A 95 6.44 -10.51 -6.78
CA THR A 95 7.70 -11.13 -7.22
C THR A 95 7.90 -10.98 -8.71
N LYS A 96 9.16 -10.91 -9.15
CA LYS A 96 9.49 -10.72 -10.58
C LYS A 96 8.84 -11.75 -11.49
N SER A 97 8.77 -13.02 -11.04
CA SER A 97 8.18 -14.11 -11.81
C SER A 97 6.66 -13.96 -12.05
N HIS A 98 5.99 -13.11 -11.24
CA HIS A 98 4.54 -12.93 -11.30
C HIS A 98 4.13 -11.50 -11.69
N GLN A 99 5.08 -10.65 -12.03
CA GLN A 99 4.77 -9.31 -12.55
C GLN A 99 4.14 -9.38 -13.95
N GLY A 100 3.40 -8.33 -14.33
CA GLY A 100 2.71 -8.29 -15.61
C GLY A 100 1.39 -9.07 -15.67
N ARG A 101 0.93 -9.61 -14.54
CA ARG A 101 -0.33 -10.37 -14.44
C ARG A 101 -1.43 -9.62 -13.70
N ARG A 102 -1.27 -8.32 -13.56
CA ARG A 102 -2.21 -7.45 -12.84
C ARG A 102 -2.42 -7.82 -11.37
N LEU A 103 -1.45 -8.47 -10.74
CA LEU A 103 -1.57 -8.85 -9.33
C LEU A 103 -1.60 -7.64 -8.40
N SER A 104 -0.82 -6.60 -8.69
CA SER A 104 -0.87 -5.37 -7.89
C SER A 104 -2.27 -4.73 -7.92
N THR A 105 -2.92 -4.74 -9.08
CA THR A 105 -4.31 -4.27 -9.21
C THR A 105 -5.26 -5.12 -8.36
N ARG A 106 -5.11 -6.43 -8.40
CA ARG A 106 -5.90 -7.36 -7.58
C ARG A 106 -5.70 -7.11 -6.09
N ILE A 107 -4.43 -6.96 -5.65
CA ILE A 107 -4.08 -6.69 -4.25
C ILE A 107 -4.79 -5.43 -3.75
N VAL A 108 -4.70 -4.34 -4.52
CA VAL A 108 -5.37 -3.08 -4.16
C VAL A 108 -6.88 -3.28 -4.08
N GLY A 109 -7.48 -3.91 -5.08
CA GLY A 109 -8.93 -4.14 -5.12
C GLY A 109 -9.45 -4.97 -3.96
N GLU A 110 -8.67 -5.94 -3.48
CA GLU A 110 -9.05 -6.78 -2.34
C GLU A 110 -8.89 -6.07 -0.99
N LEU A 111 -7.92 -5.14 -0.88
CA LEU A 111 -7.70 -4.39 0.36
C LEU A 111 -8.72 -3.26 0.57
N LEU A 112 -9.12 -2.57 -0.48
CA LEU A 112 -9.95 -1.37 -0.37
C LEU A 112 -11.27 -1.56 0.40
N PRO A 113 -11.99 -2.69 0.29
CA PRO A 113 -13.21 -2.89 1.07
C PRO A 113 -13.03 -2.79 2.58
N PHE A 114 -11.81 -3.02 3.09
CA PHE A 114 -11.51 -2.92 4.52
C PHE A 114 -11.30 -1.47 4.98
N ALA A 115 -11.30 -0.51 4.07
CA ALA A 115 -11.14 0.92 4.36
C ALA A 115 -12.10 1.77 3.52
N LYS A 116 -13.24 1.24 3.13
CA LYS A 116 -14.19 1.89 2.21
C LYS A 116 -14.72 3.23 2.69
N ASN A 117 -14.79 3.42 4.00
CA ASN A 117 -15.33 4.65 4.61
C ASN A 117 -14.23 5.63 5.01
N GLU A 118 -13.00 5.40 4.60
CA GLU A 118 -11.85 6.19 5.02
C GLU A 118 -11.15 6.81 3.81
N ASN A 119 -10.60 8.00 4.00
CA ASN A 119 -9.70 8.60 3.03
C ASN A 119 -8.35 7.87 3.09
N ILE A 120 -7.79 7.55 1.94
CA ILE A 120 -6.58 6.75 1.82
C ILE A 120 -5.54 7.51 1.00
N PHE A 121 -4.29 7.47 1.45
CA PHE A 121 -3.19 7.93 0.63
C PHE A 121 -2.26 6.77 0.26
N ALA A 122 -1.54 6.93 -0.83
CA ALA A 122 -0.51 6.00 -1.27
C ALA A 122 0.62 6.79 -1.92
N THR A 123 1.85 6.30 -1.77
CA THR A 123 3.00 6.86 -2.47
C THR A 123 3.60 5.80 -3.37
N THR A 124 4.08 6.22 -4.54
CA THR A 124 4.73 5.33 -5.47
C THR A 124 5.81 6.07 -6.24
N ARG A 125 6.68 5.29 -6.90
CA ARG A 125 7.71 5.87 -7.76
C ARG A 125 7.06 6.58 -8.93
N ALA A 126 7.55 7.78 -9.22
CA ALA A 126 6.99 8.63 -10.28
C ALA A 126 7.15 8.02 -11.69
N ASP A 127 8.18 7.16 -11.86
CA ASP A 127 8.52 6.53 -13.14
C ASP A 127 7.84 5.18 -13.37
N GLU A 128 7.08 4.67 -12.39
CA GLU A 128 6.44 3.37 -12.54
C GLU A 128 5.13 3.44 -13.32
N ARG A 129 5.01 2.53 -14.30
CA ARG A 129 3.77 2.36 -15.08
C ARG A 129 2.62 1.76 -14.27
N VAL A 130 2.90 1.39 -13.02
CA VAL A 130 2.03 0.59 -12.17
C VAL A 130 0.78 1.35 -11.72
N MET A 131 0.68 2.63 -12.04
CA MET A 131 -0.39 3.46 -11.52
C MET A 131 -1.67 3.47 -12.37
N SER A 132 -1.79 2.57 -13.33
CA SER A 132 -3.08 2.35 -13.99
C SER A 132 -4.17 1.92 -13.01
N PHE A 133 -3.81 1.22 -11.93
CA PHE A 133 -4.77 0.84 -10.90
C PHE A 133 -5.30 2.05 -10.11
N ALA A 134 -4.52 3.13 -10.03
CA ALA A 134 -4.95 4.31 -9.29
C ALA A 134 -6.23 4.92 -9.89
N THR A 135 -6.28 5.02 -11.20
CA THR A 135 -7.48 5.53 -11.88
C THR A 135 -8.65 4.55 -11.78
N ASP A 136 -8.40 3.24 -11.84
CA ASP A 136 -9.43 2.21 -11.74
C ASP A 136 -10.13 2.21 -10.37
N TYR A 137 -9.42 2.61 -9.31
CA TYR A 137 -9.94 2.59 -7.95
C TYR A 137 -10.14 3.98 -7.34
N GLY A 138 -10.11 5.02 -8.16
CA GLY A 138 -10.43 6.37 -7.72
C GLY A 138 -9.30 7.11 -7.02
N PHE A 139 -8.07 6.63 -7.09
CA PHE A 139 -6.91 7.38 -6.63
C PHE A 139 -6.58 8.49 -7.62
N LYS A 140 -6.28 9.67 -7.10
CA LYS A 140 -5.90 10.83 -7.91
C LYS A 140 -4.55 11.35 -7.45
N LEU A 141 -3.72 11.73 -8.43
CA LEU A 141 -2.46 12.40 -8.16
C LEU A 141 -2.72 13.72 -7.44
N ASN A 142 -1.94 14.00 -6.38
CA ASN A 142 -2.03 15.25 -5.63
C ASN A 142 -0.63 15.81 -5.39
N GLY A 143 -0.49 17.13 -5.55
CA GLY A 143 0.78 17.79 -5.36
C GLY A 143 1.78 17.52 -6.48
N LYS A 144 3.05 17.45 -6.13
CA LYS A 144 4.18 17.32 -7.07
C LYS A 144 5.05 16.12 -6.71
N ALA A 145 5.77 15.60 -7.70
CA ALA A 145 6.82 14.62 -7.46
C ALA A 145 7.90 15.21 -6.52
N TYR A 146 8.43 14.38 -5.65
CA TYR A 146 9.45 14.77 -4.68
C TYR A 146 10.51 13.69 -4.53
N PRO A 147 11.76 14.06 -4.17
CA PRO A 147 12.84 13.08 -4.03
C PRO A 147 12.57 12.09 -2.90
N SER A 148 12.81 10.82 -3.16
CA SER A 148 12.74 9.77 -2.13
C SER A 148 13.98 9.75 -1.23
N GLY A 149 15.08 10.30 -1.69
CA GLY A 149 16.40 10.16 -1.07
C GLY A 149 17.17 8.90 -1.53
N HIS A 150 16.60 8.12 -2.45
CA HIS A 150 17.16 6.84 -2.93
C HIS A 150 17.38 6.82 -4.44
N GLY A 151 17.47 7.99 -5.09
CA GLY A 151 17.80 8.11 -6.52
C GLY A 151 16.58 8.07 -7.45
N TYR A 152 15.37 8.12 -6.91
CA TYR A 152 14.13 8.23 -7.68
C TYR A 152 13.16 9.18 -6.99
N ASP A 153 12.19 9.68 -7.74
CA ASP A 153 11.11 10.51 -7.20
C ASP A 153 9.89 9.69 -6.83
N LEU A 154 9.15 10.19 -5.84
CA LEU A 154 7.86 9.66 -5.41
C LEU A 154 6.75 10.63 -5.79
N VAL A 155 5.56 10.09 -5.93
CA VAL A 155 4.31 10.87 -6.11
C VAL A 155 3.28 10.42 -5.09
N LEU A 156 2.40 11.35 -4.71
CA LEU A 156 1.32 11.12 -3.76
C LEU A 156 0.00 10.94 -4.52
N TYR A 157 -0.72 9.87 -4.16
CA TYR A 157 -2.08 9.59 -4.63
C TYR A 157 -3.05 9.63 -3.48
N LEU A 158 -4.23 10.19 -3.69
CA LEU A 158 -5.28 10.31 -2.69
C LEU A 158 -6.57 9.68 -3.21
N ARG A 159 -7.24 8.95 -2.34
CA ARG A 159 -8.57 8.39 -2.58
C ARG A 159 -9.50 8.83 -1.46
N ASN A 160 -10.56 9.54 -1.80
CA ASN A 160 -11.56 9.96 -0.82
C ASN A 160 -12.50 8.80 -0.53
N ALA A 161 -12.99 8.76 0.70
CA ALA A 161 -14.02 7.81 1.09
C ALA A 161 -15.21 7.93 0.15
N ALA A 162 -15.78 6.78 -0.23
CA ALA A 162 -16.99 6.78 -1.03
C ALA A 162 -18.10 7.41 -0.16
N ARG A 163 -18.56 8.61 -0.56
CA ARG A 163 -19.79 9.14 -0.01
C ARG A 163 -20.91 8.32 -0.64
N PHE A 164 -21.53 7.47 0.15
CA PHE A 164 -22.81 6.94 -0.25
C PHE A 164 -23.76 8.13 -0.38
N PRO A 165 -24.48 8.27 -1.50
CA PRO A 165 -25.61 9.19 -1.49
C PRO A 165 -26.47 8.78 -0.30
N ASP A 166 -26.81 9.75 0.54
CA ASP A 166 -27.71 9.52 1.66
C ASP A 166 -28.86 8.70 1.14
N ALA A 167 -29.04 7.52 1.73
CA ALA A 167 -30.18 6.70 1.38
C ALA A 167 -31.44 7.49 1.70
N MET A 168 -32.06 8.00 0.64
CA MET A 168 -33.37 8.63 0.79
C MET A 168 -34.41 7.57 1.09
#